data_7d7d59c3e1feeca11c063a0e5c9d27d5
#
_entry.id   7d7d59c3e1feeca11c063a0e5c9d27d5
#
_cell.length_a   1.000
_cell.length_b   1.000
_cell.length_c   1.000
_cell.angle_alpha   90.00
_cell.angle_beta   90.00
_cell.angle_gamma   90.00
#
_symmetry.space_group_name_H-M   'P 1'
#
loop_
_entity.id
_entity.type
_entity.pdbx_description
1 polymer ?
#
loop_
_entity_poly.entity_id
_entity_poly.type
_entity_poly.pdbx_seq_one_letter_code
_entity_poly.pdbx_strand_id
1 'polypeptide(L)'
;MTENPLAADLDHVLAHTAPLWEDLRGRRLFITGGTGFFGCWLLESFAWANDRLGLNAEAVVLTRDPAAFAAKHPGLSAHPAIAFHQGDVRSFAFPQGQFSHVIHGATEASAALNRDNPLAMIDTITEGTRRTLDFARQCGASRFLLTSSGAVYGTQPPDLTHTQEDYLGAPDCTLAGSAYGEGKRLAELFCTVYGEKYRLEVTVARGFAFVGPSLPLNSHFAIGNFLRDALAGDPIEIGGDGTPFRSYLYAADLAVWLWTILLRGRPGRVYNVGAEEAVSIEGVARSVAARFSPAPPVRVARVAVPGQPAARYVPSTARARTELGLEAWIGLDEALRRTIDWNQRRHD
;
A
#
# COMPACT_ATOMS: atom_id res chain seq x y z
N MET A 1 21.65 -5.84 -21.40
CA MET A 1 20.74 -5.30 -20.34
C MET A 1 19.98 -6.49 -19.78
N THR A 2 20.14 -6.81 -18.51
CA THR A 2 19.32 -7.85 -17.86
C THR A 2 17.86 -7.42 -17.89
N GLU A 3 16.98 -8.31 -18.34
CA GLU A 3 15.54 -8.05 -18.38
C GLU A 3 15.02 -7.71 -16.98
N ASN A 4 14.17 -6.70 -16.87
CA ASN A 4 13.59 -6.31 -15.57
C ASN A 4 12.76 -7.50 -15.05
N PRO A 5 13.05 -8.05 -13.86
CA PRO A 5 12.35 -9.23 -13.34
C PRO A 5 10.86 -8.99 -13.08
N LEU A 6 10.41 -7.73 -13.07
CA LEU A 6 9.01 -7.31 -12.95
C LEU A 6 8.36 -6.99 -14.30
N ALA A 7 9.05 -7.19 -15.45
CA ALA A 7 8.57 -6.73 -16.75
C ALA A 7 7.12 -7.15 -17.06
N ALA A 8 6.78 -8.43 -16.82
CA ALA A 8 5.42 -8.93 -17.05
C ALA A 8 4.36 -8.25 -16.15
N ASP A 9 4.72 -7.97 -14.90
CA ASP A 9 3.84 -7.26 -13.97
C ASP A 9 3.72 -5.77 -14.34
N LEU A 10 4.81 -5.15 -14.80
CA LEU A 10 4.81 -3.75 -15.24
C LEU A 10 4.06 -3.58 -16.56
N ASP A 11 4.13 -4.54 -17.48
CA ASP A 11 3.32 -4.57 -18.69
C ASP A 11 1.82 -4.77 -18.34
N HIS A 12 1.49 -5.58 -17.33
CA HIS A 12 0.13 -5.69 -16.80
C HIS A 12 -0.36 -4.34 -16.26
N VAL A 13 0.44 -3.65 -15.44
CA VAL A 13 0.09 -2.30 -14.95
C VAL A 13 -0.14 -1.36 -16.11
N LEU A 14 0.79 -1.31 -17.08
CA LEU A 14 0.68 -0.43 -18.24
C LEU A 14 -0.57 -0.73 -19.08
N ALA A 15 -0.90 -2.00 -19.30
CA ALA A 15 -2.07 -2.40 -20.10
C ALA A 15 -3.39 -1.88 -19.49
N HIS A 16 -3.50 -1.85 -18.14
CA HIS A 16 -4.70 -1.38 -17.45
C HIS A 16 -4.72 0.13 -17.19
N THR A 17 -3.59 0.81 -17.38
CA THR A 17 -3.45 2.25 -17.06
C THR A 17 -3.02 3.11 -18.25
N ALA A 18 -2.79 2.54 -19.44
CA ALA A 18 -2.24 3.27 -20.59
C ALA A 18 -2.92 4.63 -20.88
N PRO A 19 -4.27 4.76 -20.89
CA PRO A 19 -4.93 6.03 -21.18
C PRO A 19 -4.77 7.07 -20.06
N LEU A 20 -4.33 6.67 -18.88
CA LEU A 20 -4.20 7.56 -17.72
C LEU A 20 -2.92 8.40 -17.77
N TRP A 21 -1.87 7.87 -18.35
CA TRP A 21 -0.53 8.43 -18.32
C TRP A 21 -0.36 9.75 -19.07
N GLU A 22 -1.26 10.04 -20.02
CA GLU A 22 -1.24 11.33 -20.75
C GLU A 22 -1.46 12.52 -19.82
N ASP A 23 -2.18 12.35 -18.70
CA ASP A 23 -2.37 13.40 -17.70
C ASP A 23 -1.05 13.79 -16.99
N LEU A 24 -0.07 12.90 -17.05
CA LEU A 24 1.24 13.10 -16.43
C LEU A 24 2.32 13.57 -17.45
N ARG A 25 2.02 13.66 -18.73
CA ARG A 25 2.99 14.08 -19.76
C ARG A 25 3.58 15.46 -19.44
N GLY A 26 4.91 15.53 -19.33
CA GLY A 26 5.65 16.75 -18.98
C GLY A 26 5.35 17.28 -17.57
N ARG A 27 4.76 16.47 -16.69
CA ARG A 27 4.37 16.87 -15.34
C ARG A 27 5.38 16.41 -14.30
N ARG A 28 5.35 17.11 -13.16
CA ARG A 28 6.12 16.73 -11.96
C ARG A 28 5.18 16.23 -10.88
N LEU A 29 5.54 15.08 -10.30
CA LEU A 29 4.83 14.46 -9.18
C LEU A 29 5.69 14.55 -7.92
N PHE A 30 5.06 14.67 -6.76
CA PHE A 30 5.73 14.54 -5.47
C PHE A 30 5.18 13.33 -4.73
N ILE A 31 6.07 12.46 -4.26
CA ILE A 31 5.69 11.19 -3.62
C ILE A 31 6.36 11.11 -2.25
N THR A 32 5.57 11.04 -1.20
CA THR A 32 6.06 10.67 0.12
C THR A 32 5.82 9.18 0.37
N GLY A 33 6.72 8.51 1.09
CA GLY A 33 6.64 7.07 1.26
C GLY A 33 7.03 6.26 0.02
N GLY A 34 7.64 6.91 -0.99
CA GLY A 34 8.07 6.28 -2.25
C GLY A 34 9.12 5.19 -2.10
N THR A 35 9.78 5.09 -0.95
CA THR A 35 10.78 4.06 -0.65
C THR A 35 10.22 2.83 0.08
N GLY A 36 8.92 2.81 0.39
CA GLY A 36 8.21 1.67 0.96
C GLY A 36 7.63 0.73 -0.10
N PHE A 37 6.91 -0.30 0.35
CA PHE A 37 6.32 -1.32 -0.54
C PHE A 37 5.43 -0.71 -1.65
N PHE A 38 4.45 0.13 -1.29
CA PHE A 38 3.60 0.82 -2.26
C PHE A 38 4.42 1.74 -3.17
N GLY A 39 5.37 2.45 -2.55
CA GLY A 39 6.22 3.40 -3.25
C GLY A 39 7.10 2.75 -4.31
N CYS A 40 7.69 1.59 -4.02
CA CYS A 40 8.48 0.85 -5.01
C CYS A 40 7.63 0.49 -6.24
N TRP A 41 6.41 -0.01 -6.04
CA TRP A 41 5.52 -0.34 -7.15
C TRP A 41 5.05 0.89 -7.94
N LEU A 42 4.80 2.00 -7.26
CA LEU A 42 4.51 3.27 -7.92
C LEU A 42 5.71 3.76 -8.75
N LEU A 43 6.93 3.67 -8.23
CA LEU A 43 8.13 4.10 -8.94
C LEU A 43 8.49 3.19 -10.10
N GLU A 44 8.42 1.86 -9.93
CA GLU A 44 8.64 0.88 -11.00
C GLU A 44 7.66 1.10 -12.16
N SER A 45 6.37 1.19 -11.86
CA SER A 45 5.34 1.40 -12.88
C SER A 45 5.41 2.79 -13.51
N PHE A 46 5.79 3.83 -12.76
CA PHE A 46 6.02 5.17 -13.29
C PHE A 46 7.20 5.18 -14.27
N ALA A 47 8.35 4.64 -13.87
CA ALA A 47 9.53 4.55 -14.73
C ALA A 47 9.23 3.78 -16.02
N TRP A 48 8.56 2.63 -15.89
CA TRP A 48 8.17 1.78 -17.02
C TRP A 48 7.27 2.50 -18.01
N ALA A 49 6.22 3.16 -17.52
CA ALA A 49 5.30 3.92 -18.36
C ALA A 49 5.97 5.16 -18.97
N ASN A 50 6.80 5.88 -18.19
CA ASN A 50 7.52 7.06 -18.65
C ASN A 50 8.41 6.75 -19.84
N ASP A 51 9.17 5.64 -19.78
CA ASP A 51 10.05 5.20 -20.85
C ASP A 51 9.27 4.68 -22.07
N ARG A 52 8.28 3.83 -21.85
CA ARG A 52 7.51 3.19 -22.94
C ARG A 52 6.64 4.19 -23.71
N LEU A 53 6.13 5.22 -23.03
CA LEU A 53 5.23 6.23 -23.65
C LEU A 53 5.93 7.57 -23.91
N GLY A 54 7.20 7.72 -23.57
CA GLY A 54 7.94 8.97 -23.73
C GLY A 54 7.26 10.15 -23.03
N LEU A 55 6.86 9.99 -21.75
CA LEU A 55 6.05 10.98 -21.05
C LEU A 55 6.82 12.23 -20.70
N ASN A 56 8.15 12.16 -20.54
CA ASN A 56 8.98 13.25 -20.01
C ASN A 56 8.45 13.80 -18.66
N ALA A 57 7.89 12.92 -17.87
CA ALA A 57 7.41 13.23 -16.51
C ALA A 57 8.54 13.05 -15.49
N GLU A 58 8.46 13.72 -14.34
CA GLU A 58 9.42 13.63 -13.26
C GLU A 58 8.71 13.26 -11.95
N ALA A 59 9.25 12.31 -11.20
CA ALA A 59 8.82 11.98 -9.84
C ALA A 59 9.90 12.42 -8.83
N VAL A 60 9.51 13.28 -7.88
CA VAL A 60 10.37 13.68 -6.75
C VAL A 60 9.91 12.94 -5.51
N VAL A 61 10.79 12.14 -4.93
CA VAL A 61 10.50 11.22 -3.83
C VAL A 61 11.08 11.76 -2.53
N LEU A 62 10.21 12.03 -1.56
CA LEU A 62 10.66 12.37 -0.20
C LEU A 62 11.13 11.11 0.53
N THR A 63 12.36 11.13 1.02
CA THR A 63 12.95 10.07 1.83
C THR A 63 13.91 10.59 2.87
N ARG A 64 13.99 9.94 4.03
CA ARG A 64 14.96 10.25 5.07
C ARG A 64 16.39 9.84 4.68
N ASP A 65 16.51 8.76 3.91
CA ASP A 65 17.79 8.17 3.53
C ASP A 65 17.77 7.70 2.06
N PRO A 66 18.17 8.59 1.13
CA PRO A 66 18.29 8.24 -0.28
C PRO A 66 19.35 7.17 -0.55
N ALA A 67 20.45 7.16 0.22
CA ALA A 67 21.55 6.21 0.02
C ALA A 67 21.13 4.77 0.37
N ALA A 68 20.40 4.59 1.47
CA ALA A 68 19.85 3.28 1.84
C ALA A 68 18.85 2.74 0.79
N PHE A 69 18.08 3.63 0.16
CA PHE A 69 17.20 3.23 -0.94
C PHE A 69 18.00 2.84 -2.19
N ALA A 70 19.01 3.65 -2.56
CA ALA A 70 19.87 3.39 -3.72
C ALA A 70 20.59 2.03 -3.61
N ALA A 71 21.05 1.67 -2.41
CA ALA A 71 21.69 0.38 -2.17
C ALA A 71 20.73 -0.82 -2.43
N LYS A 72 19.44 -0.66 -2.16
CA LYS A 72 18.41 -1.72 -2.33
C LYS A 72 17.80 -1.74 -3.73
N HIS A 73 17.67 -0.57 -4.36
CA HIS A 73 16.99 -0.36 -5.64
C HIS A 73 17.85 0.51 -6.58
N PRO A 74 19.07 0.05 -6.98
CA PRO A 74 19.99 0.86 -7.77
C PRO A 74 19.41 1.29 -9.11
N GLY A 75 18.62 0.45 -9.77
CA GLY A 75 17.96 0.77 -11.04
C GLY A 75 16.98 1.94 -10.94
N LEU A 76 16.11 1.93 -9.93
CA LEU A 76 15.17 3.05 -9.68
C LEU A 76 15.90 4.32 -9.27
N SER A 77 16.95 4.21 -8.45
CA SER A 77 17.72 5.36 -8.00
C SER A 77 18.53 6.02 -9.11
N ALA A 78 18.93 5.27 -10.13
CA ALA A 78 19.64 5.78 -11.28
C ALA A 78 18.70 6.25 -12.41
N HIS A 79 17.40 6.07 -12.28
CA HIS A 79 16.46 6.43 -13.34
C HIS A 79 16.35 7.95 -13.50
N PRO A 80 16.54 8.51 -14.71
CA PRO A 80 16.63 9.96 -14.92
C PRO A 80 15.36 10.73 -14.57
N ALA A 81 14.21 10.07 -14.60
CA ALA A 81 12.90 10.67 -14.27
C ALA A 81 12.58 10.61 -12.75
N ILE A 82 13.46 10.04 -11.92
CA ILE A 82 13.25 9.91 -10.47
C ILE A 82 14.31 10.70 -9.73
N ALA A 83 13.89 11.70 -8.97
CA ALA A 83 14.75 12.49 -8.11
C ALA A 83 14.39 12.27 -6.64
N PHE A 84 15.39 12.39 -5.75
CA PHE A 84 15.17 12.24 -4.31
C PHE A 84 15.32 13.56 -3.60
N HIS A 85 14.35 13.85 -2.72
CA HIS A 85 14.39 14.98 -1.79
C HIS A 85 14.58 14.45 -0.38
N GLN A 86 15.73 14.78 0.24
CA GLN A 86 16.00 14.28 1.59
C GLN A 86 15.23 15.08 2.64
N GLY A 87 14.51 14.40 3.54
CA GLY A 87 13.78 15.03 4.63
C GLY A 87 12.84 14.09 5.37
N ASP A 88 12.45 14.54 6.57
CA ASP A 88 11.38 13.90 7.36
C ASP A 88 10.02 14.46 6.92
N VAL A 89 9.01 13.59 6.79
CA VAL A 89 7.68 13.96 6.29
C VAL A 89 7.01 15.04 7.16
N ARG A 90 7.35 15.14 8.44
CA ARG A 90 6.82 16.13 9.38
C ARG A 90 7.45 17.53 9.22
N SER A 91 8.67 17.60 8.66
CA SER A 91 9.45 18.85 8.71
C SER A 91 10.24 19.17 7.43
N PHE A 92 10.11 18.39 6.35
CA PHE A 92 10.89 18.60 5.12
C PHE A 92 10.78 20.02 4.58
N ALA A 93 11.88 20.55 4.07
CA ALA A 93 11.85 21.79 3.30
C ALA A 93 11.08 21.57 1.99
N PHE A 94 10.21 22.49 1.64
CA PHE A 94 9.42 22.32 0.42
C PHE A 94 10.29 22.42 -0.83
N PRO A 95 10.34 21.40 -1.69
CA PRO A 95 11.07 21.47 -2.94
C PRO A 95 10.50 22.58 -3.84
N GLN A 96 11.41 23.23 -4.58
CA GLN A 96 11.05 24.35 -5.45
C GLN A 96 10.35 23.89 -6.73
N GLY A 97 9.53 24.78 -7.28
CA GLY A 97 8.83 24.56 -8.54
C GLY A 97 7.39 24.07 -8.36
N GLN A 98 6.73 23.88 -9.49
CA GLN A 98 5.34 23.41 -9.52
C GLN A 98 5.30 21.88 -9.56
N PHE A 99 4.31 21.32 -8.87
CA PHE A 99 3.99 19.89 -8.92
C PHE A 99 2.50 19.75 -9.21
N SER A 100 2.17 18.91 -10.18
CA SER A 100 0.78 18.73 -10.58
C SER A 100 0.03 17.73 -9.71
N HIS A 101 0.74 16.72 -9.18
CA HIS A 101 0.16 15.62 -8.43
C HIS A 101 1.01 15.32 -7.19
N VAL A 102 0.34 14.99 -6.10
CA VAL A 102 0.99 14.55 -4.86
C VAL A 102 0.42 13.21 -4.41
N ILE A 103 1.30 12.26 -4.12
CA ILE A 103 0.95 10.99 -3.49
C ILE A 103 1.52 10.99 -2.08
N HIS A 104 0.65 10.90 -1.08
CA HIS A 104 1.06 10.85 0.32
C HIS A 104 0.91 9.43 0.86
N GLY A 105 2.04 8.70 0.87
CA GLY A 105 2.15 7.33 1.37
C GLY A 105 3.07 7.18 2.59
N ALA A 106 3.69 8.28 3.04
CA ALA A 106 4.62 8.22 4.16
C ALA A 106 3.91 7.94 5.48
N THR A 107 4.00 6.71 5.91
CA THR A 107 3.58 6.24 7.24
C THR A 107 4.40 5.02 7.57
N GLU A 108 4.96 4.95 8.74
CA GLU A 108 5.58 3.73 9.23
C GLU A 108 4.46 2.82 9.75
N ALA A 109 3.91 1.98 8.85
CA ALA A 109 2.88 1.01 9.21
C ALA A 109 3.51 -0.17 9.99
N SER A 110 4.08 0.12 11.16
CA SER A 110 4.77 -0.84 12.03
C SER A 110 3.92 -1.12 13.27
N ALA A 111 3.50 -2.38 13.45
CA ALA A 111 2.80 -2.78 14.66
C ALA A 111 3.68 -2.61 15.91
N ALA A 112 5.01 -2.76 15.78
CA ALA A 112 5.94 -2.51 16.85
C ALA A 112 5.94 -1.03 17.25
N LEU A 113 6.07 -0.10 16.28
CA LEU A 113 6.00 1.32 16.56
C LEU A 113 4.65 1.72 17.17
N ASN A 114 3.54 1.19 16.65
CA ASN A 114 2.20 1.48 17.19
C ASN A 114 2.02 1.00 18.63
N ARG A 115 2.66 -0.12 19.01
CA ARG A 115 2.65 -0.66 20.38
C ARG A 115 3.62 0.08 21.30
N ASP A 116 4.85 0.31 20.83
CA ASP A 116 5.97 0.74 21.67
C ASP A 116 6.08 2.28 21.75
N ASN A 117 5.62 2.99 20.73
CA ASN A 117 5.61 4.46 20.68
C ASN A 117 4.40 5.00 19.87
N PRO A 118 3.17 4.86 20.41
CA PRO A 118 1.95 5.29 19.73
C PRO A 118 1.89 6.79 19.43
N LEU A 119 2.52 7.64 20.26
CA LEU A 119 2.59 9.08 20.01
C LEU A 119 3.40 9.39 18.76
N ALA A 120 4.58 8.78 18.57
CA ALA A 120 5.37 8.96 17.35
C ALA A 120 4.61 8.46 16.11
N MET A 121 3.78 7.44 16.23
CA MET A 121 2.88 6.97 15.16
C MET A 121 1.87 8.06 14.79
N ILE A 122 1.18 8.64 15.77
CA ILE A 122 0.20 9.71 15.57
C ILE A 122 0.88 10.93 14.92
N ASP A 123 1.99 11.40 15.49
CA ASP A 123 2.72 12.58 14.99
C ASP A 123 3.15 12.39 13.53
N THR A 124 3.72 11.22 13.21
CA THR A 124 4.15 10.94 11.83
C THR A 124 2.98 10.98 10.85
N ILE A 125 1.83 10.43 11.23
CA ILE A 125 0.64 10.43 10.36
C ILE A 125 0.05 11.84 10.26
N THR A 126 -0.19 12.50 11.38
CA THR A 126 -0.98 13.75 11.40
C THR A 126 -0.16 14.95 10.94
N GLU A 127 1.03 15.15 11.49
CA GLU A 127 1.92 16.24 11.08
C GLU A 127 2.42 16.03 9.65
N GLY A 128 2.79 14.78 9.31
CA GLY A 128 3.23 14.42 7.96
C GLY A 128 2.15 14.68 6.91
N THR A 129 0.89 14.29 7.20
CA THR A 129 -0.22 14.56 6.28
C THR A 129 -0.47 16.05 6.14
N ARG A 130 -0.54 16.78 7.25
CA ARG A 130 -0.76 18.23 7.22
C ARG A 130 0.35 18.95 6.45
N ARG A 131 1.62 18.61 6.72
CA ARG A 131 2.76 19.18 6.01
C ARG A 131 2.71 18.92 4.51
N THR A 132 2.36 17.70 4.12
CA THR A 132 2.27 17.32 2.70
C THR A 132 1.10 18.02 2.00
N LEU A 133 -0.03 18.23 2.68
CA LEU A 133 -1.17 19.01 2.18
C LEU A 133 -0.82 20.50 2.04
N ASP A 134 -0.09 21.08 3.00
CA ASP A 134 0.40 22.47 2.90
C ASP A 134 1.35 22.62 1.70
N PHE A 135 2.25 21.65 1.50
CA PHE A 135 3.09 21.61 0.31
C PHE A 135 2.26 21.52 -0.98
N ALA A 136 1.30 20.58 -1.06
CA ALA A 136 0.46 20.43 -2.23
C ALA A 136 -0.27 21.74 -2.61
N ARG A 137 -0.80 22.45 -1.61
CA ARG A 137 -1.40 23.76 -1.81
C ARG A 137 -0.39 24.79 -2.31
N GLN A 138 0.80 24.84 -1.72
CA GLN A 138 1.81 25.84 -2.05
C GLN A 138 2.44 25.63 -3.44
N CYS A 139 2.67 24.37 -3.85
CA CYS A 139 3.26 24.05 -5.15
C CYS A 139 2.26 24.02 -6.31
N GLY A 140 0.98 24.29 -6.04
CA GLY A 140 -0.07 24.36 -7.04
C GLY A 140 -0.54 22.99 -7.55
N ALA A 141 -0.42 21.94 -6.72
CA ALA A 141 -0.92 20.62 -7.08
C ALA A 141 -2.43 20.64 -7.30
N SER A 142 -2.88 20.03 -8.39
CA SER A 142 -4.31 19.87 -8.69
C SER A 142 -4.88 18.62 -7.99
N ARG A 143 -4.10 17.54 -7.89
CA ARG A 143 -4.54 16.26 -7.35
C ARG A 143 -3.67 15.78 -6.19
N PHE A 144 -4.34 15.19 -5.21
CA PHE A 144 -3.70 14.63 -4.03
C PHE A 144 -4.30 13.26 -3.71
N LEU A 145 -3.47 12.23 -3.61
CA LEU A 145 -3.85 10.90 -3.16
C LEU A 145 -3.30 10.64 -1.76
N LEU A 146 -4.19 10.37 -0.81
CA LEU A 146 -3.81 9.83 0.50
C LEU A 146 -3.88 8.30 0.48
N THR A 147 -2.79 7.61 0.79
CA THR A 147 -2.88 6.19 1.16
C THR A 147 -3.27 6.06 2.62
N SER A 148 -4.54 5.77 2.85
CA SER A 148 -5.12 5.48 4.16
C SER A 148 -5.12 3.96 4.42
N SER A 149 -5.94 3.50 5.34
CA SER A 149 -5.99 2.09 5.75
C SER A 149 -7.41 1.68 6.13
N GLY A 150 -7.76 0.41 5.93
CA GLY A 150 -8.96 -0.18 6.50
C GLY A 150 -9.00 -0.18 8.04
N ALA A 151 -7.86 0.12 8.71
CA ALA A 151 -7.82 0.31 10.15
C ALA A 151 -8.72 1.46 10.65
N VAL A 152 -9.08 2.41 9.78
CA VAL A 152 -10.01 3.51 10.09
C VAL A 152 -11.40 3.03 10.51
N TYR A 153 -11.78 1.82 10.11
CA TYR A 153 -13.08 1.23 10.42
C TYR A 153 -13.15 0.59 11.81
N GLY A 154 -12.00 0.42 12.48
CA GLY A 154 -11.93 -0.36 13.72
C GLY A 154 -12.15 -1.84 13.49
N THR A 155 -12.71 -2.52 14.48
CA THR A 155 -13.01 -3.95 14.40
C THR A 155 -14.23 -4.18 13.49
N GLN A 156 -14.05 -5.02 12.48
CA GLN A 156 -15.16 -5.43 11.60
C GLN A 156 -16.12 -6.33 12.39
N PRO A 157 -17.43 -5.98 12.47
CA PRO A 157 -18.45 -6.81 13.14
C PRO A 157 -18.54 -8.21 12.53
N PRO A 158 -18.83 -9.25 13.31
CA PRO A 158 -18.90 -10.64 12.82
C PRO A 158 -19.94 -10.88 11.74
N ASP A 159 -21.04 -10.14 11.77
CA ASP A 159 -22.15 -10.20 10.80
C ASP A 159 -21.84 -9.44 9.50
N LEU A 160 -20.84 -8.56 9.50
CA LEU A 160 -20.39 -7.84 8.32
C LEU A 160 -19.30 -8.65 7.60
N THR A 161 -19.65 -9.25 6.46
CA THR A 161 -18.70 -10.06 5.68
C THR A 161 -17.63 -9.22 4.97
N HIS A 162 -18.01 -8.04 4.45
CA HIS A 162 -17.14 -7.10 3.71
C HIS A 162 -17.45 -5.67 4.14
N THR A 163 -16.41 -4.93 4.53
CA THR A 163 -16.54 -3.54 4.98
C THR A 163 -16.68 -2.60 3.78
N GLN A 164 -17.78 -1.86 3.72
CA GLN A 164 -18.03 -0.83 2.69
C GLN A 164 -17.48 0.53 3.14
N GLU A 165 -17.27 1.45 2.20
CA GLU A 165 -16.67 2.77 2.50
C GLU A 165 -17.58 3.68 3.32
N ASP A 166 -18.87 3.46 3.32
CA ASP A 166 -19.88 4.19 4.12
C ASP A 166 -20.14 3.59 5.51
N TYR A 167 -19.47 2.47 5.85
CA TYR A 167 -19.49 1.94 7.20
C TYR A 167 -18.84 2.93 8.19
N LEU A 168 -19.60 3.36 9.18
CA LEU A 168 -19.21 4.41 10.15
C LEU A 168 -18.45 3.87 11.39
N GLY A 169 -17.96 2.66 11.35
CA GLY A 169 -17.13 2.11 12.43
C GLY A 169 -15.88 2.94 12.70
N ALA A 170 -15.32 2.78 13.88
CA ALA A 170 -14.11 3.47 14.33
C ALA A 170 -13.29 2.58 15.26
N PRO A 171 -11.95 2.79 15.36
CA PRO A 171 -11.17 2.25 16.46
C PRO A 171 -11.65 2.78 17.81
N ASP A 172 -11.40 2.04 18.87
CA ASP A 172 -11.69 2.49 20.24
C ASP A 172 -10.59 3.46 20.70
N CYS A 173 -10.93 4.75 20.80
CA CYS A 173 -9.98 5.80 21.17
C CYS A 173 -9.51 5.72 22.66
N THR A 174 -10.07 4.84 23.47
CA THR A 174 -9.60 4.57 24.85
C THR A 174 -8.42 3.59 24.89
N LEU A 175 -8.09 2.98 23.76
CA LEU A 175 -6.99 2.02 23.61
C LEU A 175 -5.81 2.66 22.88
N ALA A 176 -4.63 2.67 23.48
CA ALA A 176 -3.41 3.20 22.84
C ALA A 176 -3.08 2.49 21.51
N GLY A 177 -3.45 1.22 21.35
CA GLY A 177 -3.29 0.45 20.11
C GLY A 177 -4.08 1.00 18.93
N SER A 178 -5.06 1.89 19.17
CA SER A 178 -5.85 2.57 18.13
C SER A 178 -5.11 3.73 17.44
N ALA A 179 -3.92 4.11 17.92
CA ALA A 179 -3.15 5.27 17.46
C ALA A 179 -2.98 5.32 15.92
N TYR A 180 -2.67 4.20 15.30
CA TYR A 180 -2.57 4.12 13.84
C TYR A 180 -3.91 4.40 13.14
N GLY A 181 -4.97 3.74 13.56
CA GLY A 181 -6.30 3.88 12.95
C GLY A 181 -6.87 5.29 13.14
N GLU A 182 -6.78 5.85 14.35
CA GLU A 182 -7.23 7.22 14.66
C GLU A 182 -6.38 8.27 13.96
N GLY A 183 -5.06 8.08 13.89
CA GLY A 183 -4.18 8.94 13.11
C GLY A 183 -4.58 8.99 11.63
N LYS A 184 -4.90 7.83 11.01
CA LYS A 184 -5.39 7.76 9.63
C LYS A 184 -6.76 8.40 9.46
N ARG A 185 -7.67 8.26 10.43
CA ARG A 185 -8.98 8.97 10.42
C ARG A 185 -8.79 10.49 10.42
N LEU A 186 -7.90 11.01 11.26
CA LEU A 186 -7.58 12.44 11.28
C LEU A 186 -6.91 12.91 9.99
N ALA A 187 -6.03 12.09 9.40
CA ALA A 187 -5.43 12.38 8.10
C ALA A 187 -6.48 12.49 6.98
N GLU A 188 -7.49 11.60 6.95
CA GLU A 188 -8.61 11.69 6.02
C GLU A 188 -9.44 12.98 6.24
N LEU A 189 -9.68 13.37 7.50
CA LEU A 189 -10.37 14.60 7.83
C LEU A 189 -9.59 15.84 7.34
N PHE A 190 -8.25 15.87 7.50
CA PHE A 190 -7.43 16.93 6.92
C PHE A 190 -7.62 17.01 5.40
N CYS A 191 -7.61 15.87 4.71
CA CYS A 191 -7.86 15.81 3.28
C CYS A 191 -9.19 16.43 2.88
N THR A 192 -10.28 16.11 3.61
CA THR A 192 -11.61 16.69 3.40
C THR A 192 -11.57 18.21 3.56
N VAL A 193 -11.00 18.70 4.67
CA VAL A 193 -10.92 20.15 4.97
C VAL A 193 -10.11 20.88 3.90
N TYR A 194 -8.98 20.30 3.42
CA TYR A 194 -8.17 20.94 2.38
C TYR A 194 -8.87 20.92 1.02
N GLY A 195 -9.59 19.85 0.70
CA GLY A 195 -10.41 19.78 -0.51
C GLY A 195 -11.47 20.87 -0.54
N GLU A 196 -12.25 21.03 0.52
CA GLU A 196 -13.31 22.03 0.63
C GLU A 196 -12.76 23.46 0.67
N LYS A 197 -11.74 23.70 1.49
CA LYS A 197 -11.23 25.04 1.74
C LYS A 197 -10.34 25.58 0.62
N TYR A 198 -9.53 24.72 -0.02
CA TYR A 198 -8.52 25.13 -0.98
C TYR A 198 -8.76 24.56 -2.38
N ARG A 199 -9.84 23.85 -2.62
CA ARG A 199 -10.21 23.24 -3.91
C ARG A 199 -9.16 22.25 -4.42
N LEU A 200 -8.43 21.59 -3.51
CA LEU A 200 -7.52 20.52 -3.86
C LEU A 200 -8.33 19.25 -4.17
N GLU A 201 -8.15 18.66 -5.34
CA GLU A 201 -8.82 17.41 -5.70
C GLU A 201 -8.19 16.24 -4.93
N VAL A 202 -8.72 15.95 -3.75
CA VAL A 202 -8.23 14.89 -2.89
C VAL A 202 -9.01 13.61 -3.12
N THR A 203 -8.28 12.48 -3.23
CA THR A 203 -8.82 11.13 -3.18
C THR A 203 -8.13 10.34 -2.06
N VAL A 204 -8.85 9.36 -1.50
CA VAL A 204 -8.35 8.53 -0.40
C VAL A 204 -8.43 7.06 -0.79
N ALA A 205 -7.32 6.35 -0.65
CA ALA A 205 -7.22 4.91 -0.84
C ALA A 205 -7.06 4.20 0.52
N ARG A 206 -8.09 3.52 1.01
CA ARG A 206 -8.06 2.72 2.24
C ARG A 206 -7.53 1.33 1.94
N GLY A 207 -6.22 1.12 2.14
CA GLY A 207 -5.56 -0.15 1.90
C GLY A 207 -5.89 -1.20 2.97
N PHE A 208 -6.06 -2.45 2.55
CA PHE A 208 -6.30 -3.60 3.43
C PHE A 208 -5.05 -4.49 3.53
N ALA A 209 -5.00 -5.60 2.81
CA ALA A 209 -3.82 -6.45 2.82
C ALA A 209 -3.34 -6.76 1.40
N PHE A 210 -2.02 -6.95 1.28
CA PHE A 210 -1.34 -7.04 0.01
C PHE A 210 -0.29 -8.13 0.01
N VAL A 211 0.05 -8.62 -1.19
CA VAL A 211 1.13 -9.58 -1.41
C VAL A 211 1.81 -9.26 -2.74
N GLY A 212 3.11 -9.49 -2.82
CA GLY A 212 3.87 -9.28 -4.05
C GLY A 212 5.36 -9.03 -3.83
N PRO A 213 6.14 -8.92 -4.88
CA PRO A 213 7.54 -8.51 -4.86
C PRO A 213 7.76 -7.24 -4.04
N SER A 214 8.87 -7.18 -3.31
CA SER A 214 9.24 -6.10 -2.39
C SER A 214 8.40 -5.99 -1.11
N LEU A 215 7.46 -6.92 -0.85
CA LEU A 215 6.80 -6.98 0.47
C LEU A 215 7.84 -7.32 1.55
N PRO A 216 7.92 -6.55 2.66
CA PRO A 216 8.80 -6.89 3.77
C PRO A 216 8.42 -8.23 4.40
N LEU A 217 9.36 -9.20 4.39
CA LEU A 217 9.11 -10.54 4.92
C LEU A 217 9.28 -10.66 6.44
N ASN A 218 9.90 -9.67 7.09
CA ASN A 218 10.20 -9.63 8.54
C ASN A 218 9.41 -8.51 9.25
N SER A 219 8.18 -8.29 8.82
CA SER A 219 7.31 -7.31 9.45
C SER A 219 6.11 -8.00 10.13
N HIS A 220 5.15 -7.21 10.59
CA HIS A 220 3.95 -7.72 11.23
C HIS A 220 2.91 -8.36 10.28
N PHE A 221 3.23 -8.48 8.99
CA PHE A 221 2.30 -9.09 8.01
C PHE A 221 2.43 -10.61 8.02
N ALA A 222 1.36 -11.31 8.39
CA ALA A 222 1.35 -12.77 8.50
C ALA A 222 1.85 -13.45 7.21
N ILE A 223 1.33 -13.03 6.04
CA ILE A 223 1.72 -13.60 4.75
C ILE A 223 3.22 -13.39 4.45
N GLY A 224 3.80 -12.25 4.84
CA GLY A 224 5.26 -12.01 4.71
C GLY A 224 6.07 -12.97 5.56
N ASN A 225 5.65 -13.18 6.82
CA ASN A 225 6.33 -14.13 7.72
C ASN A 225 6.22 -15.57 7.20
N PHE A 226 5.05 -15.98 6.68
CA PHE A 226 4.86 -17.32 6.11
C PHE A 226 5.75 -17.54 4.88
N LEU A 227 5.88 -16.54 4.02
CA LEU A 227 6.78 -16.58 2.87
C LEU A 227 8.24 -16.67 3.32
N ARG A 228 8.67 -15.90 4.32
CA ARG A 228 10.02 -15.97 4.89
C ARG A 228 10.33 -17.36 5.40
N ASP A 229 9.45 -17.90 6.24
CA ASP A 229 9.65 -19.21 6.88
C ASP A 229 9.74 -20.29 5.81
N ALA A 230 8.84 -20.31 4.84
CA ALA A 230 8.82 -21.27 3.75
C ALA A 230 10.06 -21.17 2.83
N LEU A 231 10.51 -19.96 2.51
CA LEU A 231 11.71 -19.71 1.70
C LEU A 231 12.99 -20.18 2.43
N ALA A 232 13.00 -20.10 3.76
CA ALA A 232 14.09 -20.61 4.59
C ALA A 232 14.04 -22.16 4.79
N GLY A 233 12.95 -22.81 4.38
CA GLY A 233 12.71 -24.23 4.65
C GLY A 233 12.28 -24.52 6.10
N ASP A 234 11.93 -23.49 6.83
CA ASP A 234 11.48 -23.57 8.22
C ASP A 234 9.97 -23.89 8.33
N PRO A 235 9.49 -24.44 9.44
CA PRO A 235 8.08 -24.54 9.73
C PRO A 235 7.39 -23.18 9.69
N ILE A 236 6.21 -23.10 9.05
CA ILE A 236 5.38 -21.89 9.05
C ILE A 236 4.64 -21.78 10.38
N GLU A 237 4.94 -20.76 11.16
CA GLU A 237 4.39 -20.57 12.50
C GLU A 237 3.19 -19.58 12.50
N ILE A 238 2.01 -20.04 12.94
CA ILE A 238 0.83 -19.21 13.16
C ILE A 238 0.71 -18.90 14.64
N GLY A 239 1.00 -17.69 15.08
CA GLY A 239 0.97 -17.29 16.50
C GLY A 239 -0.42 -17.23 17.13
N GLY A 240 -1.48 -17.24 16.35
CA GLY A 240 -2.90 -17.30 16.75
C GLY A 240 -3.50 -18.69 16.58
N ASP A 241 -4.84 -18.70 16.42
CA ASP A 241 -5.63 -19.90 16.17
C ASP A 241 -5.87 -20.20 14.67
N GLY A 242 -5.38 -19.34 13.80
CA GLY A 242 -5.51 -19.48 12.35
C GLY A 242 -6.88 -19.12 11.76
N THR A 243 -7.89 -18.85 12.57
CA THR A 243 -9.28 -18.60 12.13
C THR A 243 -9.54 -17.22 11.51
N PRO A 244 -8.82 -16.11 11.84
CA PRO A 244 -9.11 -14.80 11.29
C PRO A 244 -9.05 -14.77 9.77
N PHE A 245 -10.01 -14.06 9.15
CA PHE A 245 -10.08 -13.89 7.71
C PHE A 245 -9.40 -12.60 7.24
N ARG A 246 -8.68 -12.70 6.12
CA ARG A 246 -8.08 -11.60 5.37
C ARG A 246 -8.37 -11.79 3.88
N SER A 247 -8.12 -10.75 3.11
CA SER A 247 -8.04 -10.84 1.64
C SER A 247 -6.76 -10.17 1.18
N TYR A 248 -6.20 -10.57 0.05
CA TYR A 248 -4.90 -10.09 -0.41
C TYR A 248 -4.97 -9.62 -1.86
N LEU A 249 -4.68 -8.34 -2.09
CA LEU A 249 -4.52 -7.80 -3.45
C LEU A 249 -3.07 -7.93 -3.88
N TYR A 250 -2.85 -8.36 -5.11
CA TYR A 250 -1.50 -8.44 -5.67
C TYR A 250 -0.91 -7.04 -5.92
N ALA A 251 0.39 -6.92 -5.78
CA ALA A 251 1.07 -5.62 -5.81
C ALA A 251 1.03 -4.91 -7.17
N ALA A 252 0.96 -5.64 -8.30
CA ALA A 252 0.74 -5.02 -9.61
C ALA A 252 -0.67 -4.44 -9.72
N ASP A 253 -1.70 -5.17 -9.25
CA ASP A 253 -3.06 -4.64 -9.18
C ASP A 253 -3.15 -3.43 -8.26
N LEU A 254 -2.46 -3.47 -7.10
CA LEU A 254 -2.35 -2.29 -6.21
C LEU A 254 -1.82 -1.07 -6.97
N ALA A 255 -0.78 -1.22 -7.79
CA ALA A 255 -0.25 -0.11 -8.58
C ALA A 255 -1.29 0.43 -9.58
N VAL A 256 -1.99 -0.47 -10.30
CA VAL A 256 -3.11 -0.07 -11.19
C VAL A 256 -4.15 0.74 -10.41
N TRP A 257 -4.55 0.26 -9.22
CA TRP A 257 -5.56 0.91 -8.40
C TRP A 257 -5.12 2.30 -7.94
N LEU A 258 -3.90 2.43 -7.41
CA LEU A 258 -3.41 3.72 -6.90
C LEU A 258 -3.29 4.77 -8.01
N TRP A 259 -2.76 4.40 -9.19
CA TRP A 259 -2.70 5.30 -10.33
C TRP A 259 -4.08 5.70 -10.82
N THR A 260 -5.00 4.75 -10.92
CA THR A 260 -6.39 5.03 -11.36
C THR A 260 -7.12 5.92 -10.36
N ILE A 261 -6.99 5.68 -9.04
CA ILE A 261 -7.61 6.51 -8.00
C ILE A 261 -7.01 7.92 -8.04
N LEU A 262 -5.69 8.08 -8.20
CA LEU A 262 -5.06 9.40 -8.32
C LEU A 262 -5.61 10.16 -9.52
N LEU A 263 -5.69 9.52 -10.70
CA LEU A 263 -5.91 10.22 -11.97
C LEU A 263 -7.38 10.26 -12.40
N ARG A 264 -8.23 9.36 -11.91
CA ARG A 264 -9.66 9.24 -12.29
C ARG A 264 -10.60 9.21 -11.10
N GLY A 265 -10.09 9.06 -9.87
CA GLY A 265 -10.92 9.10 -8.68
C GLY A 265 -11.68 10.42 -8.57
N ARG A 266 -12.92 10.35 -8.10
CA ARG A 266 -13.75 11.55 -7.91
C ARG A 266 -13.23 12.35 -6.71
N PRO A 267 -13.04 13.67 -6.82
CA PRO A 267 -12.62 14.51 -5.69
C PRO A 267 -13.49 14.32 -4.45
N GLY A 268 -12.85 14.23 -3.28
CA GLY A 268 -13.51 13.96 -2.01
C GLY A 268 -13.94 12.50 -1.80
N ARG A 269 -13.64 11.59 -2.76
CA ARG A 269 -14.08 10.21 -2.68
C ARG A 269 -13.05 9.33 -1.98
N VAL A 270 -13.56 8.41 -1.19
CA VAL A 270 -12.80 7.34 -0.52
C VAL A 270 -13.04 6.03 -1.28
N TYR A 271 -11.99 5.27 -1.51
CA TYR A 271 -12.04 3.94 -2.14
C TYR A 271 -11.34 2.91 -1.25
N ASN A 272 -12.00 1.79 -0.96
CA ASN A 272 -11.34 0.62 -0.40
C ASN A 272 -10.43 0.00 -1.46
N VAL A 273 -9.20 -0.35 -1.06
CA VAL A 273 -8.17 -0.95 -1.92
C VAL A 273 -7.80 -2.31 -1.35
N GLY A 274 -8.16 -3.37 -2.06
CA GLY A 274 -7.96 -4.74 -1.59
C GLY A 274 -8.65 -5.75 -2.53
N ALA A 275 -8.59 -7.02 -2.17
CA ALA A 275 -9.39 -8.07 -2.79
C ALA A 275 -10.59 -8.42 -1.89
N GLU A 276 -11.63 -9.05 -2.47
CA GLU A 276 -12.83 -9.47 -1.73
C GLU A 276 -12.76 -10.94 -1.30
N GLU A 277 -11.91 -11.76 -1.94
CA GLU A 277 -11.78 -13.17 -1.60
C GLU A 277 -11.21 -13.33 -0.18
N ALA A 278 -12.08 -13.74 0.74
CA ALA A 278 -11.73 -13.94 2.14
C ALA A 278 -11.07 -15.31 2.35
N VAL A 279 -9.86 -15.32 2.89
CA VAL A 279 -9.11 -16.55 3.22
C VAL A 279 -8.69 -16.50 4.69
N SER A 280 -8.77 -17.62 5.40
CA SER A 280 -8.32 -17.71 6.79
C SER A 280 -6.78 -17.63 6.86
N ILE A 281 -6.24 -17.18 7.98
CA ILE A 281 -4.79 -17.14 8.22
C ILE A 281 -4.16 -18.53 8.04
N GLU A 282 -4.83 -19.58 8.53
CA GLU A 282 -4.38 -20.95 8.31
C GLU A 282 -4.46 -21.35 6.84
N GLY A 283 -5.53 -20.96 6.12
CA GLY A 283 -5.65 -21.20 4.68
C GLY A 283 -4.50 -20.57 3.89
N VAL A 284 -4.13 -19.32 4.19
CA VAL A 284 -2.98 -18.66 3.58
C VAL A 284 -1.67 -19.40 3.87
N ALA A 285 -1.43 -19.80 5.12
CA ALA A 285 -0.22 -20.53 5.50
C ALA A 285 -0.10 -21.87 4.73
N ARG A 286 -1.21 -22.61 4.61
CA ARG A 286 -1.25 -23.85 3.82
C ARG A 286 -1.07 -23.62 2.33
N SER A 287 -1.63 -22.53 1.78
CA SER A 287 -1.43 -22.15 0.38
C SER A 287 0.03 -21.81 0.09
N VAL A 288 0.72 -21.14 1.01
CA VAL A 288 2.17 -20.89 0.91
C VAL A 288 2.94 -22.21 0.97
N ALA A 289 2.69 -23.06 1.98
CA ALA A 289 3.38 -24.33 2.17
C ALA A 289 3.29 -25.23 0.93
N ALA A 290 2.11 -25.30 0.32
CA ALA A 290 1.86 -26.14 -0.87
C ALA A 290 2.67 -25.75 -2.11
N ARG A 291 3.36 -24.60 -2.11
CA ARG A 291 4.22 -24.14 -3.21
C ARG A 291 5.65 -24.65 -3.14
N PHE A 292 6.00 -25.35 -2.07
CA PHE A 292 7.35 -25.86 -1.85
C PHE A 292 7.38 -27.39 -1.86
N SER A 293 8.49 -27.96 -2.27
CA SER A 293 8.72 -29.41 -2.27
C SER A 293 10.08 -29.73 -1.65
N PRO A 294 10.13 -30.36 -0.46
CA PRO A 294 8.99 -30.76 0.36
C PRO A 294 8.24 -29.56 0.95
N ALA A 295 6.92 -29.72 1.18
CA ALA A 295 6.11 -28.68 1.81
C ALA A 295 6.51 -28.49 3.29
N PRO A 296 6.82 -27.29 3.75
CA PRO A 296 7.11 -27.02 5.16
C PRO A 296 5.87 -27.29 6.02
N PRO A 297 6.03 -27.81 7.25
CA PRO A 297 4.90 -28.04 8.13
C PRO A 297 4.30 -26.70 8.61
N VAL A 298 2.96 -26.65 8.70
CA VAL A 298 2.23 -25.50 9.25
C VAL A 298 1.86 -25.80 10.70
N ARG A 299 2.26 -24.94 11.62
CA ARG A 299 2.02 -25.07 13.06
C ARG A 299 1.11 -23.95 13.55
N VAL A 300 0.05 -24.32 14.25
CA VAL A 300 -0.92 -23.39 14.84
C VAL A 300 -0.71 -23.37 16.34
N ALA A 301 -0.37 -22.18 16.91
CA ALA A 301 0.02 -22.07 18.31
C ALA A 301 -1.15 -22.14 19.29
N ARG A 302 -2.39 -21.83 18.84
CA ARG A 302 -3.57 -21.78 19.71
C ARG A 302 -4.72 -22.57 19.11
N VAL A 303 -5.57 -23.09 19.99
CA VAL A 303 -6.82 -23.76 19.58
C VAL A 303 -7.93 -22.71 19.45
N ALA A 304 -8.72 -22.79 18.41
CA ALA A 304 -9.89 -21.94 18.24
C ALA A 304 -10.91 -22.15 19.36
N VAL A 305 -11.47 -21.07 19.87
CA VAL A 305 -12.50 -21.14 20.93
C VAL A 305 -13.86 -21.44 20.28
N PRO A 306 -14.52 -22.55 20.63
CA PRO A 306 -15.81 -22.88 20.08
C PRO A 306 -16.85 -21.78 20.31
N GLY A 307 -17.59 -21.40 19.27
CA GLY A 307 -18.62 -20.37 19.33
C GLY A 307 -18.12 -18.92 19.24
N GLN A 308 -16.80 -18.68 19.25
CA GLN A 308 -16.25 -17.36 19.01
C GLN A 308 -16.19 -17.08 17.51
N PRO A 309 -16.84 -16.00 17.01
CA PRO A 309 -16.76 -15.64 15.59
C PRO A 309 -15.33 -15.30 15.19
N ALA A 310 -14.90 -15.76 14.01
CA ALA A 310 -13.59 -15.41 13.48
C ALA A 310 -13.50 -13.91 13.13
N ALA A 311 -12.42 -13.27 13.54
CA ALA A 311 -12.16 -11.87 13.20
C ALA A 311 -12.01 -11.71 11.68
N ARG A 312 -12.53 -10.61 11.13
CA ARG A 312 -12.45 -10.30 9.70
C ARG A 312 -11.76 -8.96 9.46
N TYR A 313 -11.08 -8.87 8.34
CA TYR A 313 -10.53 -7.63 7.81
C TYR A 313 -10.53 -7.74 6.28
N VAL A 314 -11.73 -7.55 5.71
CA VAL A 314 -12.02 -7.81 4.30
C VAL A 314 -12.85 -6.63 3.76
N PRO A 315 -12.40 -5.93 2.71
CA PRO A 315 -13.14 -4.83 2.12
C PRO A 315 -14.27 -5.32 1.21
N SER A 316 -15.30 -4.51 1.03
CA SER A 316 -16.05 -4.45 -0.22
C SER A 316 -15.33 -3.49 -1.17
N THR A 317 -15.14 -3.89 -2.40
CA THR A 317 -14.52 -3.09 -3.46
C THR A 317 -15.53 -2.65 -4.51
N ALA A 318 -16.82 -2.83 -4.23
CA ALA A 318 -17.91 -2.53 -5.16
C ALA A 318 -17.86 -1.09 -5.70
N ARG A 319 -17.47 -0.12 -4.87
CA ARG A 319 -17.32 1.29 -5.28
C ARG A 319 -16.20 1.45 -6.32
N ALA A 320 -15.01 0.94 -6.04
CA ALA A 320 -13.87 1.04 -6.96
C ALA A 320 -14.17 0.32 -8.29
N ARG A 321 -14.81 -0.83 -8.25
CA ARG A 321 -15.24 -1.56 -9.43
C ARG A 321 -16.27 -0.78 -10.25
N THR A 322 -17.31 -0.26 -9.60
CA THR A 322 -18.41 0.42 -10.31
C THR A 322 -18.00 1.79 -10.86
N GLU A 323 -17.22 2.57 -10.09
CA GLU A 323 -16.87 3.94 -10.46
C GLU A 323 -15.60 4.02 -11.34
N LEU A 324 -14.68 3.08 -11.19
CA LEU A 324 -13.35 3.13 -11.79
C LEU A 324 -12.98 1.89 -12.62
N GLY A 325 -13.83 0.86 -12.67
CA GLY A 325 -13.56 -0.40 -13.39
C GLY A 325 -12.41 -1.22 -12.78
N LEU A 326 -12.11 -1.02 -11.49
CA LEU A 326 -10.99 -1.68 -10.83
C LEU A 326 -11.40 -3.06 -10.32
N GLU A 327 -10.55 -4.05 -10.59
CA GLU A 327 -10.73 -5.44 -10.18
C GLU A 327 -9.42 -6.01 -9.60
N ALA A 328 -9.50 -7.12 -8.89
CA ALA A 328 -8.35 -7.94 -8.53
C ALA A 328 -8.13 -8.96 -9.65
N TRP A 329 -7.31 -8.59 -10.65
CA TRP A 329 -7.08 -9.44 -11.82
C TRP A 329 -6.18 -10.64 -11.52
N ILE A 330 -5.26 -10.48 -10.56
CA ILE A 330 -4.30 -11.51 -10.19
C ILE A 330 -4.73 -12.11 -8.85
N GLY A 331 -5.31 -13.32 -8.89
CA GLY A 331 -5.77 -14.04 -7.70
C GLY A 331 -4.63 -14.44 -6.77
N LEU A 332 -4.97 -14.78 -5.51
CA LEU A 332 -4.00 -15.08 -4.46
C LEU A 332 -2.99 -16.18 -4.85
N ASP A 333 -3.45 -17.19 -5.54
CA ASP A 333 -2.65 -18.34 -5.94
C ASP A 333 -1.47 -17.94 -6.86
N GLU A 334 -1.77 -17.17 -7.90
CA GLU A 334 -0.78 -16.63 -8.83
C GLU A 334 0.08 -15.53 -8.17
N ALA A 335 -0.51 -14.72 -7.31
CA ALA A 335 0.20 -13.71 -6.53
C ALA A 335 1.29 -14.34 -5.63
N LEU A 336 0.98 -15.45 -4.96
CA LEU A 336 1.94 -16.22 -4.17
C LEU A 336 3.06 -16.78 -5.04
N ARG A 337 2.72 -17.41 -6.17
CA ARG A 337 3.71 -17.96 -7.11
C ARG A 337 4.71 -16.88 -7.54
N ARG A 338 4.22 -15.74 -8.07
CA ARG A 338 5.08 -14.63 -8.52
C ARG A 338 5.93 -14.07 -7.39
N THR A 339 5.39 -13.97 -6.19
CA THR A 339 6.11 -13.45 -5.02
C THR A 339 7.25 -14.39 -4.61
N ILE A 340 7.00 -15.70 -4.61
CA ILE A 340 8.01 -16.71 -4.31
C ILE A 340 9.11 -16.71 -5.37
N ASP A 341 8.74 -16.79 -6.66
CA ASP A 341 9.70 -16.77 -7.78
C ASP A 341 10.63 -15.55 -7.74
N TRP A 342 10.06 -14.36 -7.40
CA TRP A 342 10.86 -13.14 -7.30
C TRP A 342 11.84 -13.16 -6.13
N ASN A 343 11.43 -13.70 -4.97
CA ASN A 343 12.33 -13.81 -3.81
C ASN A 343 13.44 -14.84 -4.03
N GLN A 344 13.15 -15.98 -4.67
CA GLN A 344 14.14 -17.00 -4.98
C GLN A 344 15.25 -16.47 -5.90
N ARG A 345 14.89 -15.74 -6.97
CA ARG A 345 15.87 -15.14 -7.92
C ARG A 345 16.80 -14.10 -7.29
N ARG A 346 16.48 -13.55 -6.13
CA ARG A 346 17.33 -12.56 -5.42
C ARG A 346 18.31 -13.20 -4.45
N HIS A 347 18.11 -14.47 -4.15
CA HIS A 347 19.01 -15.25 -3.29
C HIS A 347 20.01 -16.13 -4.09
N ASP A 348 19.75 -16.29 -5.40
CA ASP A 348 20.69 -16.85 -6.37
C ASP A 348 21.63 -15.74 -6.90
#